data_45c2684a6ca0ddfb80cde20c13e7f99d
#
_entry.id   45c2684a6ca0ddfb80cde20c13e7f99d
#
_cell.length_a   1.000
_cell.length_b   1.000
_cell.length_c   1.000
_cell.angle_alpha   90.00
_cell.angle_beta   90.00
_cell.angle_gamma   90.00
#
_symmetry.space_group_name_H-M   'P 1'
#
loop_
_entity.id
_entity.type
_entity.pdbx_description
1 polymer ?
#
loop_
_entity_poly.entity_id
_entity_poly.type
_entity_poly.pdbx_seq_one_letter_code
_entity_poly.pdbx_strand_id
1 'polypeptide(L)'
;LCERVEGGVALMLGCCGAISEWAGRYEMTEKVNEQLKQELSKLGDPVVIAGCPSCMKQLKESIGAEVRGVWEILKEIGLPQKARGLEILVAIHDACGARGDAQTQDTIRELLTDMGCAIEDTEYSRDLSPCCGYGGLTAYANKDMAAKMTEKCLERSDAPYITYCMACRDRFAREGRESRHIL
;
A
#
# COMPACT_ATOMS: atom_id res chain seq x y z
N LEU A 1 4.02 -14.55 8.91
CA LEU A 1 5.08 -13.66 9.41
C LEU A 1 5.55 -14.09 10.80
N CYS A 2 4.67 -14.17 11.79
CA CYS A 2 5.03 -14.41 13.21
C CYS A 2 5.94 -15.63 13.47
N GLU A 3 5.83 -16.69 12.67
CA GLU A 3 6.63 -17.92 12.83
C GLU A 3 7.93 -17.91 12.00
N ARG A 4 8.13 -16.91 11.15
CA ARG A 4 9.21 -16.90 10.15
C ARG A 4 10.14 -15.68 10.26
N VAL A 5 9.77 -14.70 11.07
CA VAL A 5 10.59 -13.53 11.38
C VAL A 5 11.31 -13.79 12.70
N GLU A 6 12.63 -13.77 12.67
CA GLU A 6 13.46 -13.91 13.85
C GLU A 6 13.19 -12.76 14.83
N GLY A 7 13.10 -13.07 16.13
CA GLY A 7 12.76 -12.09 17.16
C GLY A 7 11.25 -11.88 17.36
N GLY A 8 10.40 -12.49 16.51
CA GLY A 8 8.95 -12.41 16.63
C GLY A 8 8.34 -11.15 15.95
N VAL A 9 7.02 -11.09 15.95
CA VAL A 9 6.22 -10.00 15.38
C VAL A 9 5.10 -9.63 16.33
N ALA A 10 4.95 -8.36 16.62
CA ALA A 10 3.78 -7.82 17.33
C ALA A 10 2.83 -7.16 16.33
N LEU A 11 1.52 -7.31 16.53
CA LEU A 11 0.51 -6.63 15.74
C LEU A 11 0.08 -5.35 16.46
N MET A 12 0.28 -4.21 15.78
CA MET A 12 -0.24 -2.93 16.23
C MET A 12 -1.43 -2.50 15.36
N LEU A 13 -2.59 -2.35 15.95
CA LEU A 13 -3.78 -1.80 15.29
C LEU A 13 -3.86 -0.30 15.59
N GLY A 14 -3.48 0.52 14.62
CA GLY A 14 -3.44 1.97 14.77
C GLY A 14 -3.50 2.70 13.44
N CYS A 15 -3.56 4.02 13.49
CA CYS A 15 -3.52 4.89 12.33
C CYS A 15 -2.11 5.46 12.15
N CYS A 16 -1.63 5.55 10.91
CA CYS A 16 -0.34 6.20 10.60
C CYS A 16 -0.41 7.74 10.60
N GLY A 17 -1.58 8.34 10.81
CA GLY A 17 -1.74 9.80 10.79
C GLY A 17 -1.91 10.44 9.42
N ALA A 18 -1.75 9.71 8.31
CA ALA A 18 -1.81 10.30 6.97
C ALA A 18 -3.12 11.05 6.67
N ILE A 19 -4.26 10.58 7.17
CA ILE A 19 -5.56 11.24 6.94
C ILE A 19 -5.62 12.60 7.65
N SER A 20 -5.14 12.69 8.88
CA SER A 20 -5.09 13.96 9.61
C SER A 20 -4.09 14.94 8.98
N GLU A 21 -2.96 14.43 8.50
CA GLU A 21 -1.97 15.20 7.73
C GLU A 21 -2.60 15.80 6.46
N TRP A 22 -3.28 14.99 5.66
CA TRP A 22 -3.97 15.45 4.44
C TRP A 22 -5.10 16.45 4.72
N ALA A 23 -5.68 16.40 5.92
CA ALA A 23 -6.71 17.33 6.36
C ALA A 23 -6.15 18.64 6.93
N GLY A 24 -4.81 18.80 7.00
CA GLY A 24 -4.16 19.94 7.66
C GLY A 24 -4.37 19.96 9.17
N ARG A 25 -4.72 18.80 9.77
CA ARG A 25 -4.95 18.68 11.22
C ARG A 25 -3.66 18.24 11.93
N TYR A 26 -2.63 19.05 11.81
CA TYR A 26 -1.27 18.74 12.26
C TYR A 26 -1.18 18.34 13.73
N GLU A 27 -1.93 19.04 14.64
CA GLU A 27 -1.98 18.67 16.05
C GLU A 27 -2.50 17.23 16.28
N MET A 28 -3.44 16.77 15.44
CA MET A 28 -3.92 15.38 15.51
C MET A 28 -2.85 14.41 15.00
N THR A 29 -2.13 14.78 13.95
CA THR A 29 -1.03 14.00 13.41
C THR A 29 0.08 13.84 14.44
N GLU A 30 0.46 14.92 15.12
CA GLU A 30 1.46 14.91 16.19
C GLU A 30 1.05 13.98 17.33
N LYS A 31 -0.20 14.06 17.81
CA LYS A 31 -0.71 13.16 18.85
C LYS A 31 -0.62 11.68 18.44
N VAL A 32 -0.99 11.36 17.19
CA VAL A 32 -0.87 10.00 16.67
C VAL A 32 0.59 9.56 16.65
N ASN A 33 1.49 10.42 16.18
CA ASN A 33 2.92 10.13 16.10
C ASN A 33 3.53 9.92 17.49
N GLU A 34 3.18 10.75 18.47
CA GLU A 34 3.64 10.60 19.86
C GLU A 34 3.16 9.28 20.47
N GLN A 35 1.89 8.92 20.27
CA GLN A 35 1.34 7.66 20.74
C GLN A 35 2.07 6.46 20.11
N LEU A 36 2.31 6.51 18.79
CA LEU A 36 3.05 5.46 18.09
C LEU A 36 4.48 5.32 18.62
N LYS A 37 5.20 6.43 18.81
CA LYS A 37 6.56 6.43 19.38
C LYS A 37 6.57 5.80 20.78
N GLN A 38 5.62 6.18 21.63
CA GLN A 38 5.51 5.61 22.98
C GLN A 38 5.25 4.10 22.96
N GLU A 39 4.39 3.61 22.06
CA GLU A 39 4.12 2.18 21.95
C GLU A 39 5.34 1.42 21.38
N LEU A 40 6.04 1.99 20.39
CA LEU A 40 7.26 1.40 19.83
C LEU A 40 8.37 1.31 20.86
N SER A 41 8.58 2.36 21.67
CA SER A 41 9.58 2.34 22.74
C SER A 41 9.33 1.24 23.79
N LYS A 42 8.06 0.92 24.09
CA LYS A 42 7.73 -0.21 24.99
C LYS A 42 8.12 -1.56 24.42
N LEU A 43 8.24 -1.65 23.08
CA LEU A 43 8.64 -2.85 22.36
C LEU A 43 10.14 -2.90 22.04
N GLY A 44 10.93 -1.93 22.53
CA GLY A 44 12.37 -1.84 22.27
C GLY A 44 12.71 -1.24 20.91
N ASP A 45 11.89 -0.32 20.42
CA ASP A 45 12.07 0.38 19.13
C ASP A 45 12.28 -0.57 17.93
N PRO A 46 11.31 -1.46 17.66
CA PRO A 46 11.44 -2.47 16.61
C PRO A 46 11.31 -1.86 15.22
N VAL A 47 11.69 -2.62 14.20
CA VAL A 47 11.38 -2.30 12.80
C VAL A 47 9.86 -2.34 12.60
N VAL A 48 9.29 -1.28 12.04
CA VAL A 48 7.87 -1.18 11.73
C VAL A 48 7.60 -1.77 10.35
N ILE A 49 6.74 -2.80 10.29
CA ILE A 49 6.32 -3.40 9.03
C ILE A 49 4.95 -2.82 8.63
N ALA A 50 4.88 -2.15 7.49
CA ALA A 50 3.65 -1.54 6.98
C ALA A 50 3.15 -2.24 5.70
N GLY A 51 1.84 -2.46 5.61
CA GLY A 51 1.18 -3.06 4.43
C GLY A 51 0.56 -2.04 3.47
N CYS A 52 0.93 -0.76 3.58
CA CYS A 52 0.40 0.32 2.76
C CYS A 52 1.48 1.35 2.44
N PRO A 53 1.71 1.71 1.15
CA PRO A 53 2.74 2.68 0.77
C PRO A 53 2.54 4.07 1.38
N SER A 54 1.29 4.52 1.51
CA SER A 54 1.00 5.81 2.16
C SER A 54 1.35 5.79 3.65
N CYS A 55 1.11 4.65 4.32
CA CYS A 55 1.53 4.48 5.71
C CYS A 55 3.05 4.44 5.83
N MET A 56 3.74 3.71 4.93
CA MET A 56 5.21 3.67 4.93
C MET A 56 5.80 5.07 4.81
N LYS A 57 5.33 5.84 3.82
CA LYS A 57 5.79 7.21 3.61
C LYS A 57 5.56 8.06 4.86
N GLN A 58 4.34 8.09 5.37
CA GLN A 58 3.97 8.87 6.55
C GLN A 58 4.81 8.49 7.78
N LEU A 59 4.97 7.20 8.05
CA LEU A 59 5.71 6.73 9.21
C LEU A 59 7.22 7.00 9.08
N LYS A 60 7.82 6.78 7.91
CA LYS A 60 9.24 7.13 7.66
C LYS A 60 9.53 8.60 7.97
N GLU A 61 8.61 9.50 7.60
CA GLU A 61 8.77 10.94 7.78
C GLU A 61 8.50 11.41 9.23
N SER A 62 7.67 10.68 9.99
CA SER A 62 7.11 11.23 11.23
C SER A 62 7.59 10.59 12.53
N ILE A 63 7.95 9.31 12.54
CA ILE A 63 8.25 8.61 13.80
C ILE A 63 9.74 8.37 14.06
N GLY A 64 10.60 8.51 13.06
CA GLY A 64 12.04 8.31 13.20
C GLY A 64 12.47 6.85 13.41
N ALA A 65 11.54 5.89 13.25
CA ALA A 65 11.83 4.46 13.29
C ALA A 65 12.15 3.91 11.89
N GLU A 66 12.82 2.76 11.83
CA GLU A 66 12.96 2.04 10.59
C GLU A 66 11.58 1.49 10.16
N VAL A 67 11.16 1.83 8.94
CA VAL A 67 9.86 1.38 8.38
C VAL A 67 10.11 0.63 7.08
N ARG A 68 9.59 -0.59 7.00
CA ARG A 68 9.72 -1.48 5.85
C ARG A 68 8.36 -1.92 5.32
N GLY A 69 8.26 -2.19 4.03
CA GLY A 69 7.08 -2.77 3.42
C GLY A 69 6.95 -4.27 3.77
N VAL A 70 5.72 -4.72 4.02
CA VAL A 70 5.47 -6.16 4.23
C VAL A 70 5.92 -6.99 3.03
N TRP A 71 5.87 -6.45 1.83
CA TRP A 71 6.34 -7.08 0.59
C TRP A 71 7.86 -7.28 0.58
N GLU A 72 8.65 -6.34 1.13
CA GLU A 72 10.10 -6.49 1.30
C GLU A 72 10.41 -7.68 2.22
N ILE A 73 9.71 -7.77 3.35
CA ILE A 73 9.86 -8.87 4.30
C ILE A 73 9.45 -10.20 3.65
N LEU A 74 8.34 -10.23 2.90
CA LEU A 74 7.90 -11.44 2.18
C LEU A 74 8.91 -11.89 1.12
N LYS A 75 9.58 -10.95 0.45
CA LYS A 75 10.65 -11.28 -0.51
C LYS A 75 11.85 -11.91 0.18
N GLU A 76 12.25 -11.41 1.36
CA GLU A 76 13.38 -11.92 2.13
C GLU A 76 13.12 -13.31 2.74
N ILE A 77 11.98 -13.47 3.41
CA ILE A 77 11.66 -14.74 4.08
C ILE A 77 10.98 -15.76 3.16
N GLY A 78 10.66 -15.37 1.92
CA GLY A 78 9.92 -16.14 0.92
C GLY A 78 8.41 -16.12 1.13
N LEU A 79 7.67 -16.44 0.08
CA LEU A 79 6.22 -16.51 0.10
C LEU A 79 5.69 -17.65 0.98
N PRO A 80 4.49 -17.52 1.58
CA PRO A 80 3.82 -18.63 2.24
C PRO A 80 3.61 -19.80 1.25
N GLN A 81 3.69 -21.05 1.73
CA GLN A 81 3.52 -22.24 0.88
C GLN A 81 2.19 -22.28 0.10
N LYS A 82 1.15 -21.62 0.63
CA LYS A 82 -0.18 -21.54 0.00
C LYS A 82 -0.38 -20.30 -0.84
N ALA A 83 0.64 -19.42 -0.95
CA ALA A 83 0.54 -18.28 -1.86
C ALA A 83 0.37 -18.77 -3.28
N ARG A 84 -0.64 -18.27 -3.97
CA ARG A 84 -0.96 -18.58 -5.35
C ARG A 84 -1.35 -17.30 -6.05
N GLY A 85 -0.83 -17.10 -7.24
CA GLY A 85 -1.31 -16.08 -8.14
C GLY A 85 -2.62 -16.47 -8.80
N LEU A 86 -3.17 -15.52 -9.52
CA LEU A 86 -4.25 -15.79 -10.45
C LEU A 86 -3.61 -16.36 -11.74
N GLU A 87 -4.13 -17.48 -12.22
CA GLU A 87 -3.70 -18.09 -13.52
C GLU A 87 -4.29 -17.32 -14.72
N ILE A 88 -4.38 -16.01 -14.61
CA ILE A 88 -4.89 -15.09 -15.62
C ILE A 88 -3.98 -13.86 -15.71
N LEU A 89 -4.10 -13.12 -16.81
CA LEU A 89 -3.47 -11.81 -16.93
C LEU A 89 -4.07 -10.84 -15.90
N VAL A 90 -3.22 -10.12 -15.18
CA VAL A 90 -3.63 -9.10 -14.20
C VAL A 90 -2.93 -7.77 -14.49
N ALA A 91 -3.68 -6.67 -14.42
CA ALA A 91 -3.10 -5.34 -14.52
C ALA A 91 -2.60 -4.87 -13.15
N ILE A 92 -1.39 -4.29 -13.11
CA ILE A 92 -0.89 -3.67 -11.89
C ILE A 92 -1.32 -2.20 -11.85
N HIS A 93 -1.91 -1.81 -10.74
CA HIS A 93 -2.06 -0.40 -10.39
C HIS A 93 -1.06 -0.03 -9.29
N ASP A 94 -0.01 0.67 -9.67
CA ASP A 94 0.97 1.17 -8.71
C ASP A 94 0.35 2.26 -7.84
N ALA A 95 0.47 2.09 -6.53
CA ALA A 95 -0.06 3.05 -5.58
C ALA A 95 0.71 4.37 -5.66
N CYS A 96 -0.01 5.50 -5.74
CA CYS A 96 0.62 6.82 -5.83
C CYS A 96 1.52 7.16 -4.61
N GLY A 97 1.31 6.49 -3.47
CA GLY A 97 2.20 6.58 -2.30
C GLY A 97 3.57 5.93 -2.49
N ALA A 98 3.76 5.12 -3.55
CA ALA A 98 5.03 4.47 -3.89
C ALA A 98 5.74 5.15 -5.09
N ARG A 99 5.32 6.35 -5.49
CA ARG A 99 6.07 7.12 -6.50
C ARG A 99 7.46 7.46 -5.96
N GLY A 100 8.49 7.27 -6.78
CA GLY A 100 9.88 7.44 -6.40
C GLY A 100 10.46 6.27 -5.60
N ASP A 101 9.68 5.21 -5.38
CA ASP A 101 10.12 3.99 -4.68
C ASP A 101 10.16 2.80 -5.66
N ALA A 102 11.16 2.83 -6.55
CA ALA A 102 11.34 1.78 -7.55
C ALA A 102 11.54 0.40 -6.91
N GLN A 103 12.19 0.35 -5.74
CA GLN A 103 12.40 -0.91 -5.03
C GLN A 103 11.07 -1.56 -4.64
N THR A 104 10.13 -0.81 -4.07
CA THR A 104 8.78 -1.32 -3.77
C THR A 104 8.08 -1.79 -5.06
N GLN A 105 8.12 -0.99 -6.13
CA GLN A 105 7.46 -1.30 -7.39
C GLN A 105 8.01 -2.58 -8.04
N ASP A 106 9.32 -2.78 -8.00
CA ASP A 106 9.99 -3.98 -8.51
C ASP A 106 9.67 -5.20 -7.62
N THR A 107 9.78 -5.07 -6.31
CA THR A 107 9.48 -6.15 -5.36
C THR A 107 8.05 -6.67 -5.52
N ILE A 108 7.07 -5.79 -5.76
CA ILE A 108 5.68 -6.19 -6.01
C ILE A 108 5.57 -7.05 -7.28
N ARG A 109 6.24 -6.67 -8.36
CA ARG A 109 6.24 -7.42 -9.62
C ARG A 109 6.92 -8.77 -9.47
N GLU A 110 8.04 -8.82 -8.78
CA GLU A 110 8.74 -10.06 -8.47
C GLU A 110 7.86 -11.02 -7.67
N LEU A 111 7.22 -10.55 -6.60
CA LEU A 111 6.31 -11.37 -5.79
C LEU A 111 5.13 -11.91 -6.62
N LEU A 112 4.54 -11.09 -7.49
CA LEU A 112 3.45 -11.53 -8.38
C LEU A 112 3.93 -12.59 -9.38
N THR A 113 5.13 -12.41 -9.93
CA THR A 113 5.76 -13.38 -10.82
C THR A 113 6.07 -14.69 -10.08
N ASP A 114 6.61 -14.61 -8.87
CA ASP A 114 6.91 -15.77 -8.01
C ASP A 114 5.63 -16.54 -7.63
N MET A 115 4.47 -15.86 -7.57
CA MET A 115 3.16 -16.49 -7.39
C MET A 115 2.56 -17.05 -8.70
N GLY A 116 3.19 -16.84 -9.85
CA GLY A 116 2.72 -17.34 -11.15
C GLY A 116 1.71 -16.42 -11.85
N CYS A 117 1.60 -15.15 -11.48
CA CYS A 117 0.76 -14.19 -12.21
C CYS A 117 1.40 -13.80 -13.54
N ALA A 118 0.61 -13.76 -14.62
CA ALA A 118 0.94 -12.99 -15.81
C ALA A 118 0.60 -11.51 -15.56
N ILE A 119 1.55 -10.61 -15.82
CA ILE A 119 1.45 -9.21 -15.45
C ILE A 119 1.31 -8.33 -16.69
N GLU A 120 0.35 -7.41 -16.66
CA GLU A 120 0.22 -6.28 -17.56
C GLU A 120 0.62 -5.00 -16.83
N ASP A 121 1.69 -4.35 -17.26
CA ASP A 121 1.98 -2.97 -16.90
C ASP A 121 1.15 -2.04 -17.79
N THR A 122 0.30 -1.22 -17.17
CA THR A 122 -0.51 -0.25 -17.91
C THR A 122 0.35 0.89 -18.45
N GLU A 123 -0.14 1.65 -19.44
CA GLU A 123 0.58 2.77 -20.07
C GLU A 123 1.20 3.75 -19.05
N TYR A 124 0.48 4.01 -17.96
CA TYR A 124 0.98 4.87 -16.87
C TYR A 124 1.19 4.05 -15.62
N SER A 125 2.24 3.24 -15.61
CA SER A 125 2.66 2.44 -14.46
C SER A 125 3.78 3.11 -13.67
N ARG A 126 4.14 2.55 -12.56
CA ARG A 126 5.25 2.98 -11.70
C ARG A 126 5.06 4.45 -11.26
N ASP A 127 6.05 5.30 -11.48
CA ASP A 127 6.02 6.72 -11.09
C ASP A 127 5.01 7.55 -11.88
N LEU A 128 4.59 7.08 -13.05
CA LEU A 128 3.55 7.73 -13.85
C LEU A 128 2.14 7.29 -13.45
N SER A 129 2.00 6.32 -12.54
CA SER A 129 0.69 5.83 -12.12
C SER A 129 -0.17 6.96 -11.55
N PRO A 130 -1.39 7.15 -12.03
CA PRO A 130 -2.30 8.17 -11.52
C PRO A 130 -2.83 7.81 -10.14
N CYS A 131 -3.36 8.79 -9.43
CA CYS A 131 -4.07 8.53 -8.19
C CYS A 131 -5.44 7.90 -8.47
N CYS A 132 -5.81 6.88 -7.69
CA CYS A 132 -7.12 6.24 -7.75
C CYS A 132 -8.30 7.13 -7.27
N GLY A 133 -8.02 8.35 -6.81
CA GLY A 133 -9.02 9.30 -6.34
C GLY A 133 -9.31 9.25 -4.83
N TYR A 134 -8.60 8.45 -4.04
CA TYR A 134 -8.78 8.41 -2.58
C TYR A 134 -7.87 9.42 -1.85
N GLY A 135 -6.59 9.45 -2.20
CA GLY A 135 -5.55 10.22 -1.49
C GLY A 135 -5.82 11.72 -1.45
N GLY A 136 -5.22 12.41 -0.47
CA GLY A 136 -5.45 13.84 -0.26
C GLY A 136 -6.89 14.19 0.09
N LEU A 137 -7.68 13.25 0.60
CA LEU A 137 -9.10 13.37 0.92
C LEU A 137 -10.00 13.68 -0.29
N THR A 138 -9.55 13.50 -1.53
CA THR A 138 -10.33 13.78 -2.74
C THR A 138 -11.67 13.05 -2.73
N ALA A 139 -11.68 11.78 -2.29
CA ALA A 139 -12.91 10.97 -2.20
C ALA A 139 -13.97 11.55 -1.25
N TYR A 140 -13.58 12.40 -0.31
CA TYR A 140 -14.47 13.05 0.66
C TYR A 140 -14.80 14.49 0.25
N ALA A 141 -13.80 15.22 -0.24
CA ALA A 141 -13.95 16.62 -0.60
C ALA A 141 -14.67 16.81 -1.94
N ASN A 142 -14.46 15.92 -2.91
CA ASN A 142 -15.08 16.00 -4.22
C ASN A 142 -15.29 14.59 -4.81
N LYS A 143 -16.46 14.03 -4.54
CA LYS A 143 -16.81 12.65 -4.95
C LYS A 143 -16.84 12.46 -6.46
N ASP A 144 -17.31 13.47 -7.21
CA ASP A 144 -17.39 13.39 -8.66
C ASP A 144 -16.00 13.40 -9.31
N MET A 145 -15.10 14.23 -8.78
CA MET A 145 -13.70 14.24 -9.22
C MET A 145 -13.04 12.90 -8.90
N ALA A 146 -13.25 12.38 -7.70
CA ALA A 146 -12.70 11.10 -7.29
C ALA A 146 -13.20 9.95 -8.18
N ALA A 147 -14.49 9.95 -8.55
CA ALA A 147 -15.06 8.96 -9.46
C ALA A 147 -14.40 9.02 -10.84
N LYS A 148 -14.27 10.23 -11.42
CA LYS A 148 -13.58 10.44 -12.70
C LYS A 148 -12.12 10.00 -12.68
N MET A 149 -11.40 10.26 -11.57
CA MET A 149 -10.02 9.79 -11.39
C MET A 149 -9.96 8.26 -11.39
N THR A 150 -10.90 7.60 -10.68
CA THR A 150 -10.98 6.14 -10.66
C THR A 150 -11.28 5.58 -12.05
N GLU A 151 -12.29 6.12 -12.73
CA GLU A 151 -12.67 5.74 -14.09
C GLU A 151 -11.47 5.80 -15.05
N LYS A 152 -10.71 6.91 -15.02
CA LYS A 152 -9.50 7.08 -15.83
C LYS A 152 -8.39 6.07 -15.51
N CYS A 153 -8.32 5.57 -14.29
CA CYS A 153 -7.44 4.44 -13.99
C CYS A 153 -7.94 3.15 -14.62
N LEU A 154 -9.24 2.91 -14.57
CA LEU A 154 -9.87 1.66 -15.01
C LEU A 154 -9.99 1.52 -16.53
N GLU A 155 -9.98 2.63 -17.29
CA GLU A 155 -9.98 2.64 -18.76
C GLU A 155 -8.70 2.04 -19.37
N ARG A 156 -7.64 1.79 -18.58
CA ARG A 156 -6.32 1.42 -19.07
C ARG A 156 -6.09 -0.06 -19.27
N SER A 157 -6.93 -0.89 -18.67
CA SER A 157 -6.90 -2.34 -18.87
C SER A 157 -8.27 -2.93 -18.60
N ASP A 158 -8.63 -3.96 -19.35
CA ASP A 158 -9.81 -4.79 -19.10
C ASP A 158 -9.52 -5.94 -18.12
N ALA A 159 -8.24 -6.21 -17.83
CA ALA A 159 -7.84 -7.25 -16.90
C ALA A 159 -8.23 -6.88 -15.44
N PRO A 160 -8.40 -7.89 -14.57
CA PRO A 160 -8.52 -7.66 -13.13
C PRO A 160 -7.30 -6.92 -12.59
N TYR A 161 -7.54 -5.97 -11.68
CA TYR A 161 -6.45 -5.19 -11.11
C TYR A 161 -5.87 -5.84 -9.85
N ILE A 162 -4.55 -5.83 -9.75
CA ILE A 162 -3.83 -6.04 -8.49
C ILE A 162 -3.20 -4.72 -8.06
N THR A 163 -3.32 -4.41 -6.79
CA THR A 163 -2.68 -3.25 -6.17
C THR A 163 -2.14 -3.62 -4.78
N TYR A 164 -1.24 -2.81 -4.28
CA TYR A 164 -0.67 -2.94 -2.94
C TYR A 164 -1.08 -1.78 -2.01
N CYS A 165 -2.24 -1.18 -2.30
CA CYS A 165 -2.89 -0.16 -1.48
C CYS A 165 -4.38 -0.49 -1.33
N MET A 166 -4.84 -0.68 -0.08
CA MET A 166 -6.24 -1.01 0.20
C MET A 166 -7.22 0.05 -0.30
N ALA A 167 -6.86 1.33 -0.20
CA ALA A 167 -7.71 2.41 -0.69
C ALA A 167 -7.90 2.34 -2.23
N CYS A 168 -6.85 1.97 -2.98
CA CYS A 168 -6.96 1.77 -4.42
C CYS A 168 -7.87 0.57 -4.74
N ARG A 169 -7.67 -0.57 -4.04
CA ARG A 169 -8.50 -1.75 -4.20
C ARG A 169 -9.98 -1.45 -3.96
N ASP A 170 -10.29 -0.76 -2.86
CA ASP A 170 -11.66 -0.42 -2.49
C ASP A 170 -12.30 0.56 -3.49
N ARG A 171 -11.54 1.52 -4.00
CA ARG A 171 -12.03 2.43 -5.04
C ARG A 171 -12.40 1.70 -6.31
N PHE A 172 -11.55 0.80 -6.81
CA PHE A 172 -11.81 0.03 -8.01
C PHE A 172 -13.00 -0.92 -7.84
N ALA A 173 -13.09 -1.60 -6.69
CA ALA A 173 -14.20 -2.48 -6.37
C ALA A 173 -15.55 -1.74 -6.32
N ARG A 174 -15.59 -0.49 -5.83
CA ARG A 174 -16.81 0.34 -5.80
C ARG A 174 -17.33 0.70 -7.19
N GLU A 175 -16.44 0.80 -8.17
CA GLU A 175 -16.79 1.02 -9.58
C GLU A 175 -17.04 -0.30 -10.34
N GLY A 176 -17.20 -1.40 -9.61
CA GLY A 176 -17.51 -2.71 -10.18
C GLY A 176 -16.35 -3.44 -10.86
N ARG A 177 -15.11 -2.91 -10.76
CA ARG A 177 -13.93 -3.57 -11.32
C ARG A 177 -13.38 -4.61 -10.35
N GLU A 178 -13.17 -5.85 -10.84
CA GLU A 178 -12.45 -6.84 -10.06
C GLU A 178 -11.06 -6.31 -9.72
N SER A 179 -10.80 -6.21 -8.42
CA SER A 179 -9.54 -5.73 -7.89
C SER A 179 -9.17 -6.45 -6.60
N ARG A 180 -7.91 -6.81 -6.47
CA ARG A 180 -7.39 -7.52 -5.30
C ARG A 180 -6.18 -6.80 -4.73
N HIS A 181 -6.00 -6.94 -3.43
CA HIS A 181 -4.74 -6.57 -2.79
C HIS A 181 -3.77 -7.73 -2.93
N ILE A 182 -2.47 -7.44 -3.06
CA ILE A 182 -1.45 -8.47 -3.20
C ILE A 182 -1.32 -9.39 -1.95
N LEU A 183 -1.78 -8.90 -0.80
CA LEU A 183 -1.79 -9.67 0.48
C LEU A 183 -3.09 -10.43 0.68
#